data_dac2eac2d2fb1db673fa2dc425c6b455
#
_entry.id   dac2eac2d2fb1db673fa2dc425c6b455
#
_cell.length_a   1.000
_cell.length_b   1.000
_cell.length_c   1.000
_cell.angle_alpha   90.00
_cell.angle_beta   90.00
_cell.angle_gamma   90.00
#
_symmetry.space_group_name_H-M   'P 1'
#
loop_
_entity.id
_entity.type
_entity.pdbx_description
1 polymer ?
#
loop_
_entity_poly.entity_id
_entity_poly.type
_entity_poly.pdbx_seq_one_letter_code
_entity_poly.pdbx_strand_id
1 'polypeptide(L)'
;TNSGLAAIAAKKRKLQVFHIEAGNRSFDHRVPEELNRKLIDHSSDINFTYTQIAKDYLVSEGISSDRVIKVGSPMNEIIRENKLAIDKSNILKKLKLKQQNLFFLVEN
;
A
#
# COMPACT_ATOMS: atom_id res chain seq x y z
N THR A 1 -10.90 1.38 7.07
CA THR A 1 -12.35 1.73 7.08
C THR A 1 -12.56 3.23 7.01
N ASN A 2 -11.88 4.00 7.84
CA ASN A 2 -12.04 5.45 7.86
C ASN A 2 -11.62 6.12 6.54
N SER A 3 -10.54 5.63 5.93
CA SER A 3 -10.07 6.15 4.63
C SER A 3 -11.09 5.90 3.52
N GLY A 4 -11.72 4.72 3.50
CA GLY A 4 -12.77 4.41 2.53
C GLY A 4 -13.97 5.32 2.66
N LEU A 5 -14.44 5.55 3.88
CA LEU A 5 -15.55 6.47 4.16
C LEU A 5 -15.20 7.90 3.79
N ALA A 6 -13.98 8.35 4.09
CA ALA A 6 -13.50 9.67 3.73
C ALA A 6 -13.46 9.87 2.22
N ALA A 7 -12.99 8.86 1.47
CA ALA A 7 -12.96 8.91 0.01
C ALA A 7 -14.36 9.05 -0.59
N ILE A 8 -15.34 8.29 -0.09
CA ILE A 8 -16.74 8.38 -0.53
C ILE A 8 -17.32 9.77 -0.23
N ALA A 9 -17.06 10.29 0.97
CA ALA A 9 -17.53 11.62 1.37
C ALA A 9 -16.93 12.72 0.48
N ALA A 10 -15.64 12.61 0.16
CA ALA A 10 -14.95 13.53 -0.73
C ALA A 10 -15.56 13.50 -2.14
N LYS A 11 -15.84 12.31 -2.68
CA LYS A 11 -16.46 12.16 -4.00
C LYS A 11 -17.85 12.77 -4.05
N LYS A 12 -18.65 12.59 -3.00
CA LYS A 12 -19.98 13.20 -2.92
C LYS A 12 -19.91 14.73 -2.94
N ARG A 13 -18.82 15.29 -2.44
CA ARG A 13 -18.56 16.74 -2.48
C ARG A 13 -17.86 17.20 -3.75
N LYS A 14 -17.72 16.32 -4.75
CA LYS A 14 -17.05 16.60 -6.04
C LYS A 14 -15.57 16.95 -5.89
N LEU A 15 -14.93 16.48 -4.84
CA LEU A 15 -13.49 16.60 -4.66
C LEU A 15 -12.77 15.49 -5.41
N GLN A 16 -11.59 15.80 -5.93
CA GLN A 16 -10.74 14.78 -6.54
C GLN A 16 -10.06 13.94 -5.46
N VAL A 17 -10.03 12.63 -5.67
CA VAL A 17 -9.43 11.68 -4.73
C VAL A 17 -8.29 10.94 -5.42
N PHE A 18 -7.13 11.02 -4.82
CA PHE A 18 -5.92 10.31 -5.25
C PHE A 18 -5.57 9.27 -4.21
N HIS A 19 -5.44 8.02 -4.62
CA HIS A 19 -5.12 6.93 -3.71
C HIS A 19 -3.73 6.40 -3.99
N ILE A 20 -2.89 6.41 -2.97
CA ILE A 20 -1.52 5.87 -3.02
C ILE A 20 -1.53 4.48 -2.39
N GLU A 21 -0.73 3.58 -2.94
CA GLU A 21 -0.69 2.15 -2.55
C GLU A 21 -1.98 1.41 -2.93
N ALA A 22 -2.47 1.70 -4.12
CA ALA A 22 -3.70 1.10 -4.64
C ALA A 22 -3.47 -0.30 -5.19
N GLY A 23 -4.53 -1.06 -5.31
CA GLY A 23 -4.54 -2.35 -6.00
C GLY A 23 -4.08 -3.54 -5.18
N ASN A 24 -3.88 -3.38 -3.89
CA ASN A 24 -3.56 -4.51 -3.01
C ASN A 24 -4.79 -5.38 -2.78
N ARG A 25 -4.63 -6.69 -2.93
CA ARG A 25 -5.71 -7.66 -2.78
C ARG A 25 -5.23 -8.88 -2.01
N SER A 26 -6.09 -9.36 -1.12
CA SER A 26 -5.90 -10.64 -0.43
C SER A 26 -6.75 -11.76 -1.05
N PHE A 27 -7.74 -11.40 -1.87
CA PHE A 27 -8.71 -12.31 -2.49
C PHE A 27 -9.51 -13.12 -1.47
N ASP A 28 -9.61 -12.65 -0.23
CA ASP A 28 -10.40 -13.25 0.82
C ASP A 28 -11.45 -12.25 1.32
N HIS A 29 -12.70 -12.48 0.96
CA HIS A 29 -13.80 -11.59 1.32
C HIS A 29 -14.15 -11.62 2.82
N ARG A 30 -13.59 -12.55 3.59
CA ARG A 30 -13.77 -12.59 5.04
C ARG A 30 -12.91 -11.53 5.74
N VAL A 31 -11.91 -11.00 5.04
CA VAL A 31 -11.01 -9.95 5.56
C VAL A 31 -11.64 -8.58 5.32
N PRO A 32 -11.97 -7.82 6.38
CA PRO A 32 -12.60 -6.50 6.21
C PRO A 32 -11.77 -5.53 5.36
N GLU A 33 -10.46 -5.64 5.42
CA GLU A 33 -9.53 -4.80 4.65
C GLU A 33 -9.71 -4.96 3.14
N GLU A 34 -10.09 -6.15 2.68
CA GLU A 34 -10.33 -6.39 1.25
C GLU A 34 -11.44 -5.50 0.71
N LEU A 35 -12.56 -5.43 1.42
CA LEU A 35 -13.67 -4.56 1.06
C LEU A 35 -13.27 -3.09 1.10
N ASN A 36 -12.56 -2.68 2.16
CA ASN A 36 -12.10 -1.31 2.32
C ASN A 36 -11.16 -0.88 1.19
N ARG A 37 -10.23 -1.73 0.81
CA ARG A 37 -9.31 -1.49 -0.30
C ARG A 37 -10.06 -1.30 -1.61
N LYS A 38 -11.01 -2.18 -1.90
CA LYS A 38 -11.86 -2.06 -3.10
C LYS A 38 -12.66 -0.77 -3.11
N LEU A 39 -13.26 -0.39 -1.98
CA LEU A 39 -14.02 0.86 -1.88
C LEU A 39 -13.16 2.09 -2.18
N ILE A 40 -11.97 2.17 -1.63
CA ILE A 40 -11.06 3.29 -1.87
C ILE A 40 -10.61 3.30 -3.34
N ASP A 41 -10.18 2.16 -3.87
CA ASP A 41 -9.67 2.07 -5.23
C ASP A 41 -10.71 2.48 -6.26
N HIS A 42 -11.94 1.99 -6.11
CA HIS A 42 -13.03 2.30 -7.04
C HIS A 42 -13.66 3.67 -6.82
N SER A 43 -13.45 4.28 -5.65
CA SER A 43 -13.93 5.64 -5.36
C SER A 43 -12.92 6.72 -5.77
N SER A 44 -11.68 6.36 -6.01
CA SER A 44 -10.61 7.30 -6.33
C SER A 44 -10.60 7.67 -7.80
N ASP A 45 -10.21 8.91 -8.10
CA ASP A 45 -10.08 9.38 -9.48
C ASP A 45 -8.80 8.84 -10.11
N ILE A 46 -7.71 8.84 -9.37
CA ILE A 46 -6.42 8.30 -9.78
C ILE A 46 -5.90 7.36 -8.71
N ASN A 47 -5.43 6.20 -9.13
CA ASN A 47 -4.82 5.20 -8.27
C ASN A 47 -3.32 5.06 -8.61
N PHE A 48 -2.48 5.21 -7.60
CA PHE A 48 -1.04 4.98 -7.72
C PHE A 48 -0.71 3.61 -7.16
N THR A 49 -0.20 2.73 -8.01
CA THR A 49 0.17 1.37 -7.63
C THR A 49 1.68 1.24 -7.47
N TYR A 50 2.10 0.37 -6.58
CA TYR A 50 3.53 0.09 -6.35
C TYR A 50 4.07 -0.98 -7.28
N THR A 51 3.21 -1.89 -7.76
CA THR A 51 3.60 -3.01 -8.59
C THR A 51 2.76 -3.07 -9.87
N GLN A 52 3.31 -3.75 -10.88
CA GLN A 52 2.56 -4.02 -12.11
C GLN A 52 1.37 -4.94 -11.85
N ILE A 53 1.53 -5.91 -10.95
CA ILE A 53 0.45 -6.82 -10.57
C ILE A 53 -0.73 -6.07 -9.98
N ALA A 54 -0.47 -5.11 -9.08
CA ALA A 54 -1.52 -4.27 -8.51
C ALA A 54 -2.24 -3.46 -9.58
N LYS A 55 -1.53 -2.90 -10.56
CA LYS A 55 -2.13 -2.22 -11.69
C LYS A 55 -3.01 -3.16 -12.50
N ASP A 56 -2.53 -4.36 -12.79
CA ASP A 56 -3.27 -5.35 -13.57
C ASP A 56 -4.57 -5.76 -12.86
N TYR A 57 -4.55 -5.89 -11.55
CA TYR A 57 -5.76 -6.16 -10.77
C TYR A 57 -6.80 -5.05 -10.93
N LEU A 58 -6.40 -3.79 -10.82
CA LEU A 58 -7.32 -2.67 -10.95
C LEU A 58 -7.90 -2.57 -12.36
N VAL A 59 -7.10 -2.79 -13.38
CA VAL A 59 -7.57 -2.81 -14.77
C VAL A 59 -8.54 -3.96 -14.99
N SER A 60 -8.27 -5.14 -14.45
CA SER A 60 -9.16 -6.29 -14.56
C SER A 60 -10.49 -6.09 -13.83
N GLU A 61 -10.51 -5.24 -12.80
CA GLU A 61 -11.72 -4.87 -12.07
C GLU A 61 -12.55 -3.79 -12.78
N GLY A 62 -12.11 -3.32 -13.94
CA GLY A 62 -12.83 -2.35 -14.76
C GLY A 62 -12.38 -0.90 -14.62
N ILE A 63 -11.31 -0.62 -13.87
CA ILE A 63 -10.75 0.73 -13.79
C ILE A 63 -9.93 1.00 -15.04
N SER A 64 -10.15 2.16 -15.66
CA SER A 64 -9.43 2.55 -16.88
C SER A 64 -7.92 2.63 -16.64
N SER A 65 -7.13 2.10 -17.57
CA SER A 65 -5.68 2.04 -17.47
C SER A 65 -5.02 3.42 -17.31
N ASP A 66 -5.60 4.47 -17.90
CA ASP A 66 -5.11 5.85 -17.77
C ASP A 66 -5.35 6.46 -16.39
N ARG A 67 -6.18 5.84 -15.56
CA ARG A 67 -6.42 6.23 -14.17
C ARG A 67 -5.59 5.44 -13.16
N VAL A 68 -4.74 4.54 -13.63
CA VAL A 68 -3.88 3.71 -12.79
C VAL A 68 -2.44 3.93 -13.19
N ILE A 69 -1.67 4.53 -12.30
CA ILE A 69 -0.28 4.89 -12.55
C ILE A 69 0.63 4.05 -11.65
N LYS A 70 1.54 3.30 -12.26
CA LYS A 70 2.55 2.56 -11.51
C LYS A 70 3.68 3.50 -11.14
N VAL A 71 3.94 3.66 -9.85
CA VAL A 71 4.98 4.55 -9.32
C VAL A 71 6.11 3.83 -8.61
N GLY A 72 5.92 2.55 -8.26
CA GLY A 72 6.87 1.80 -7.46
C GLY A 72 6.73 2.08 -5.96
N SER A 73 7.35 1.24 -5.15
CA SER A 73 7.31 1.39 -3.69
C SER A 73 8.37 2.41 -3.24
N PRO A 74 8.04 3.32 -2.32
CA PRO A 74 9.00 4.25 -1.74
C PRO A 74 9.93 3.61 -0.71
N MET A 75 9.75 2.32 -0.42
CA MET A 75 10.47 1.64 0.66
C MET A 75 11.99 1.67 0.48
N ASN A 76 12.48 1.50 -0.76
CA ASN A 76 13.90 1.57 -1.04
C ASN A 76 14.50 2.95 -0.73
N GLU A 77 13.76 4.00 -1.05
CA GLU A 77 14.19 5.37 -0.76
C GLU A 77 14.23 5.62 0.75
N ILE A 78 13.20 5.18 1.47
CA ILE A 78 13.10 5.30 2.91
C ILE A 78 14.26 4.57 3.61
N ILE A 79 14.55 3.34 3.20
CA ILE A 79 15.67 2.56 3.73
C ILE A 79 17.00 3.25 3.44
N ARG A 80 17.18 3.76 2.23
CA ARG A 80 18.39 4.46 1.82
C ARG A 80 18.62 5.73 2.64
N GLU A 81 17.58 6.54 2.83
CA GLU A 81 17.65 7.77 3.62
C GLU A 81 17.95 7.51 5.10
N ASN A 82 17.49 6.38 5.63
CA ASN A 82 17.65 6.02 7.04
C ASN A 82 18.76 5.00 7.27
N LYS A 83 19.61 4.75 6.28
CA LYS A 83 20.64 3.71 6.36
C LYS A 83 21.57 3.89 7.56
N LEU A 84 22.02 5.12 7.83
CA LEU A 84 22.88 5.39 8.98
C LEU A 84 22.19 5.07 10.31
N ALA A 85 20.90 5.39 10.44
CA ALA A 85 20.13 5.09 11.64
C ALA A 85 19.95 3.58 11.80
N ILE A 86 19.73 2.85 10.70
CA ILE A 86 19.60 1.39 10.70
C ILE A 86 20.93 0.75 11.12
N ASP A 87 22.05 1.19 10.52
CA ASP A 87 23.39 0.66 10.81
C ASP A 87 23.81 0.94 12.27
N LYS A 88 23.38 2.07 12.83
CA LYS A 88 23.66 2.44 14.22
C LYS A 88 22.69 1.82 15.21
N SER A 89 21.63 1.17 14.76
CA SER A 89 20.64 0.56 15.64
C SER A 89 21.24 -0.61 16.42
N ASN A 90 20.97 -0.65 17.71
CA ASN A 90 21.38 -1.72 18.60
C ASN A 90 20.28 -2.74 18.90
N ILE A 91 19.20 -2.74 18.09
CA ILE A 91 18.04 -3.60 18.31
C ILE A 91 18.42 -5.09 18.29
N LEU A 92 19.35 -5.48 17.42
CA LEU A 92 19.82 -6.88 17.37
C LEU A 92 20.50 -7.30 18.67
N LYS A 93 21.29 -6.42 19.27
CA LYS A 93 21.92 -6.67 20.57
C LYS A 93 20.87 -6.73 21.70
N LYS A 94 19.89 -5.81 21.66
CA LYS A 94 18.78 -5.80 22.65
C LYS A 94 17.97 -7.09 22.60
N LEU A 95 17.71 -7.60 21.40
CA LEU A 95 16.98 -8.85 21.20
C LEU A 95 17.86 -10.10 21.27
N LYS A 96 19.16 -9.94 21.53
CA LYS A 96 20.15 -11.03 21.55
C LYS A 96 20.19 -11.85 20.25
N LEU A 97 20.01 -11.17 19.12
CA LEU A 97 20.06 -11.78 17.81
C LEU A 97 21.37 -11.46 17.11
N LYS A 98 21.78 -12.35 16.22
CA LYS A 98 22.96 -12.14 15.37
C LYS A 98 22.52 -11.55 14.03
N GLN A 99 23.38 -10.73 13.43
CA GLN A 99 23.10 -10.08 12.13
C GLN A 99 22.81 -11.07 11.00
N GLN A 100 23.35 -12.28 11.07
CA GLN A 100 23.17 -13.32 10.05
C GLN A 100 21.96 -14.23 10.32
N ASN A 101 21.20 -14.00 11.39
CA ASN A 101 20.00 -14.77 11.67
C ASN A 101 18.93 -14.46 10.61
N LEU A 102 18.17 -15.48 10.25
CA LEU A 102 17.03 -15.32 9.37
C LEU A 102 15.86 -14.72 10.15
N PHE A 103 15.29 -13.66 9.59
CA PHE A 103 14.12 -13.01 10.16
C PHE A 103 12.89 -13.27 9.31
N PHE A 104 11.79 -13.55 9.98
CA PHE A 104 10.48 -13.60 9.35
C PHE A 104 9.70 -12.37 9.77
N LEU A 105 9.30 -11.56 8.79
CA LEU A 105 8.38 -10.47 9.01
C LEU A 105 6.97 -10.97 8.72
N VAL A 106 6.10 -10.91 9.71
CA VAL A 106 4.68 -11.21 9.55
C VAL A 106 3.93 -9.89 9.61
N GLU A 107 3.29 -9.54 8.51
CA GLU A 107 2.45 -8.37 8.41
C GLU A 107 1.00 -8.77 8.62
N ASN A 108 0.36 -8.08 9.53
CA ASN A 108 -1.07 -8.31 9.81
C ASN A 108 -1.95 -7.31 9.05
#